data_ab651f1b1cd6cdb8953263c29e67a7b8
#
_entry.id   ab651f1b1cd6cdb8953263c29e67a7b8
#
_cell.length_a   1.000
_cell.length_b   1.000
_cell.length_c   1.000
_cell.angle_alpha   90.00
_cell.angle_beta   90.00
_cell.angle_gamma   90.00
#
_symmetry.space_group_name_H-M   'P 1'
#
loop_
_entity.id
_entity.type
_entity.pdbx_description
1 polymer ?
#
loop_
_entity_poly.entity_id
_entity_poly.type
_entity_poly.pdbx_seq_one_letter_code
_entity_poly.pdbx_strand_id
1 'polypeptide(L)'
;MAKYVPDIKTQRWVIIAATRTKRPSDEQKTKDNEQKAESNNQKIAIPAGKQESGHACPFCSGNESMTPPEVYRIGSGGPNETGWDVRVVPNLYPITDIHEVIIHSPSDTDDIEEMSLDQVTKIFTTYRDRYRANQDSGQVMIFCNHGLGAGASLKHPHSQLVVVPNQINLDAVEMEPMNNIIEEHVNFISYCPDFSQWPFEVWIAPKVKGKRFGEVTDEELPDLAGVVQDALKKINTALSDPMNAAFNREEHFIYNYYIYHGKNWFLRIIPRSIHRAGFELGTGLSVNIMDPTMAAEWLKRGKLA
;
A
#
# COMPACT_ATOMS: atom_id res chain seq x y z
N MET A 1 12.75 -19.92 5.42
CA MET A 1 12.86 -19.92 3.94
C MET A 1 11.46 -20.02 3.35
N ALA A 2 11.09 -19.07 2.52
CA ALA A 2 9.78 -19.05 1.85
C ALA A 2 9.69 -20.20 0.84
N LYS A 3 8.53 -20.86 0.75
CA LYS A 3 8.30 -21.94 -0.22
C LYS A 3 7.48 -21.41 -1.40
N TYR A 4 8.06 -21.43 -2.59
CA TYR A 4 7.42 -21.05 -3.84
C TYR A 4 6.93 -22.30 -4.59
N VAL A 5 5.64 -22.33 -4.94
CA VAL A 5 5.01 -23.46 -5.65
C VAL A 5 4.39 -22.94 -6.94
N PRO A 6 4.79 -23.42 -8.11
CA PRO A 6 4.18 -23.02 -9.36
C PRO A 6 2.77 -23.63 -9.49
N ASP A 7 1.81 -22.80 -9.85
CA ASP A 7 0.52 -23.28 -10.35
C ASP A 7 0.64 -23.54 -11.84
N ILE A 8 0.77 -24.80 -12.22
CA ILE A 8 0.98 -25.21 -13.60
C ILE A 8 -0.20 -24.92 -14.53
N LYS A 9 -1.39 -24.66 -14.00
CA LYS A 9 -2.59 -24.35 -14.79
C LYS A 9 -2.69 -22.88 -15.15
N THR A 10 -2.37 -22.00 -14.21
CA THR A 10 -2.49 -20.55 -14.38
C THR A 10 -1.18 -19.85 -14.68
N GLN A 11 -0.05 -20.58 -14.64
CA GLN A 11 1.33 -20.07 -14.75
C GLN A 11 1.66 -19.03 -13.67
N ARG A 12 0.94 -19.04 -12.56
CA ARG A 12 1.19 -18.19 -11.41
C ARG A 12 1.97 -18.93 -10.34
N TRP A 13 2.55 -18.18 -9.44
CA TRP A 13 3.27 -18.75 -8.29
C TRP A 13 2.47 -18.56 -7.01
N VAL A 14 2.52 -19.57 -6.15
CA VAL A 14 1.93 -19.52 -4.80
C VAL A 14 3.08 -19.51 -3.80
N ILE A 15 3.06 -18.54 -2.89
CA ILE A 15 4.00 -18.49 -1.77
C ILE A 15 3.32 -19.13 -0.56
N ILE A 16 3.92 -20.20 -0.04
CA ILE A 16 3.43 -20.87 1.18
C ILE A 16 4.16 -20.24 2.38
N ALA A 17 3.44 -19.46 3.17
CA ALA A 17 3.93 -18.73 4.32
C ALA A 17 3.07 -19.05 5.57
N ALA A 18 3.12 -20.28 6.07
CA ALA A 18 2.26 -20.78 7.15
C ALA A 18 2.39 -20.00 8.47
N THR A 19 3.56 -19.41 8.73
CA THR A 19 3.80 -18.58 9.94
C THR A 19 2.95 -17.32 9.99
N ARG A 20 2.35 -16.89 8.87
CA ARG A 20 1.51 -15.68 8.80
C ARG A 20 0.14 -15.83 9.46
N THR A 21 -0.28 -17.03 9.81
CA THR A 21 -1.52 -17.28 10.58
C THR A 21 -1.48 -16.68 12.00
N LYS A 22 -0.30 -16.29 12.49
CA LYS A 22 -0.08 -15.68 13.81
C LYS A 22 -0.04 -14.13 13.77
N ARG A 23 -0.50 -13.49 12.70
CA ARG A 23 -0.53 -12.03 12.62
C ARG A 23 -1.55 -11.43 13.60
N PRO A 24 -1.30 -10.22 14.15
CA PRO A 24 -2.18 -9.57 15.12
C PRO A 24 -3.66 -9.47 14.68
N SER A 25 -3.91 -9.23 13.39
CA SER A 25 -5.28 -9.19 12.83
C SER A 25 -6.02 -10.52 12.90
N ASP A 26 -5.32 -11.65 12.94
CA ASP A 26 -5.93 -12.97 12.98
C ASP A 26 -6.22 -13.41 14.42
N GLU A 27 -5.39 -12.99 15.38
CA GLU A 27 -5.64 -13.19 16.81
C GLU A 27 -6.86 -12.41 17.31
N GLN A 28 -7.09 -11.21 16.78
CA GLN A 28 -8.24 -10.38 17.12
C GLN A 28 -9.54 -11.01 16.60
N LYS A 29 -9.55 -11.53 15.36
CA LYS A 29 -10.70 -12.24 14.80
C LYS A 29 -11.04 -13.52 15.58
N THR A 30 -10.04 -14.20 16.12
CA THR A 30 -10.27 -15.41 16.94
C THR A 30 -10.93 -15.03 18.26
N LYS A 31 -10.45 -13.98 18.93
CA LYS A 31 -11.05 -13.48 20.19
C LYS A 31 -12.46 -12.93 20.00
N ASP A 32 -12.71 -12.18 18.91
CA ASP A 32 -14.03 -11.66 18.56
C ASP A 32 -15.02 -12.78 18.25
N ASN A 33 -14.57 -13.89 17.65
CA ASN A 33 -15.39 -15.06 17.39
C ASN A 33 -15.65 -15.88 18.66
N GLU A 34 -14.70 -16.00 19.57
CA GLU A 34 -14.88 -16.62 20.90
C GLU A 34 -15.85 -15.80 21.75
N GLN A 35 -15.73 -14.49 21.80
CA GLN A 35 -16.67 -13.60 22.50
C GLN A 35 -18.07 -13.62 21.90
N LYS A 36 -18.20 -13.70 20.56
CA LYS A 36 -19.51 -13.87 19.90
C LYS A 36 -20.14 -15.23 20.17
N ALA A 37 -19.36 -16.28 20.33
CA ALA A 37 -19.86 -17.60 20.70
C ALA A 37 -20.38 -17.64 22.16
N GLU A 38 -19.74 -16.89 23.06
CA GLU A 38 -20.17 -16.76 24.46
C GLU A 38 -21.35 -15.78 24.65
N SER A 39 -21.45 -14.72 23.81
CA SER A 39 -22.50 -13.69 23.92
C SER A 39 -23.85 -14.06 23.31
N ASN A 40 -23.96 -15.17 22.58
CA ASN A 40 -25.26 -15.65 22.06
C ASN A 40 -26.25 -16.05 23.14
N ASN A 41 -25.88 -15.99 24.42
CA ASN A 41 -26.77 -16.27 25.56
C ASN A 41 -27.29 -15.04 26.32
N GLN A 42 -26.91 -13.82 25.95
CA GLN A 42 -27.49 -12.59 26.55
C GLN A 42 -27.52 -11.44 25.53
N LYS A 43 -28.72 -11.06 25.12
CA LYS A 43 -28.97 -9.81 24.37
C LYS A 43 -28.75 -8.60 25.28
N ILE A 44 -27.62 -7.93 25.18
CA ILE A 44 -27.40 -6.60 25.74
C ILE A 44 -26.89 -5.71 24.60
N ALA A 45 -27.62 -4.62 24.35
CA ALA A 45 -27.25 -3.59 23.39
C ALA A 45 -25.96 -2.88 23.85
N ILE A 46 -24.95 -2.85 23.00
CA ILE A 46 -23.71 -2.11 23.23
C ILE A 46 -23.80 -0.78 22.48
N PRO A 47 -23.55 0.37 23.16
CA PRO A 47 -23.50 1.68 22.49
C PRO A 47 -22.29 1.76 21.57
N ALA A 48 -22.47 2.35 20.37
CA ALA A 48 -21.41 2.68 19.45
C ALA A 48 -20.47 3.72 20.08
N GLY A 49 -19.20 3.41 20.24
CA GLY A 49 -18.16 4.34 20.63
C GLY A 49 -17.12 3.76 21.59
N LYS A 50 -15.91 3.68 21.08
CA LYS A 50 -14.62 3.28 21.69
C LYS A 50 -14.20 1.82 21.47
N GLN A 51 -13.37 1.62 20.45
CA GLN A 51 -12.43 0.51 20.42
C GLN A 51 -11.26 0.84 21.36
N GLU A 52 -11.36 0.39 22.59
CA GLU A 52 -10.21 0.22 23.47
C GLU A 52 -9.62 -1.16 23.23
N SER A 53 -8.75 -1.31 22.21
CA SER A 53 -7.80 -2.41 22.18
C SER A 53 -6.69 -2.05 23.14
N GLY A 54 -6.66 -2.67 24.31
CA GLY A 54 -5.65 -2.44 25.37
C GLY A 54 -4.24 -2.91 25.02
N HIS A 55 -3.86 -2.98 23.74
CA HIS A 55 -2.52 -3.32 23.30
C HIS A 55 -1.81 -2.09 22.73
N ALA A 56 -0.66 -1.75 23.29
CA ALA A 56 0.21 -0.70 22.78
C ALA A 56 0.61 -1.01 21.32
N CYS A 57 0.50 -0.01 20.43
CA CYS A 57 0.92 -0.16 19.05
C CYS A 57 2.44 -0.36 18.95
N PRO A 58 2.94 -1.45 18.35
CA PRO A 58 4.38 -1.73 18.29
C PRO A 58 5.15 -0.76 17.39
N PHE A 59 4.46 0.04 16.58
CA PHE A 59 5.06 0.99 15.65
C PHE A 59 5.08 2.43 16.18
N CYS A 60 4.36 2.73 17.26
CA CYS A 60 4.42 4.04 17.88
C CYS A 60 5.76 4.28 18.58
N SER A 61 6.24 5.52 18.55
CA SER A 61 7.45 5.94 19.25
C SER A 61 7.35 5.63 20.76
N GLY A 62 8.43 5.10 21.32
CA GLY A 62 8.50 4.60 22.70
C GLY A 62 8.25 3.09 22.82
N ASN A 63 7.84 2.41 21.75
CA ASN A 63 7.57 0.97 21.69
C ASN A 63 8.58 0.22 20.81
N GLU A 64 9.76 0.79 20.55
CA GLU A 64 10.78 0.23 19.66
C GLU A 64 11.20 -1.19 20.04
N SER A 65 11.16 -1.52 21.34
CA SER A 65 11.48 -2.86 21.85
C SER A 65 10.44 -3.94 21.50
N MET A 66 9.25 -3.55 21.02
CA MET A 66 8.20 -4.48 20.60
C MET A 66 8.38 -4.99 19.15
N THR A 67 9.38 -4.49 18.44
CA THR A 67 9.72 -4.87 17.05
C THR A 67 11.11 -5.52 17.02
N PRO A 68 11.45 -6.27 15.96
CA PRO A 68 12.84 -6.63 15.72
C PRO A 68 13.74 -5.40 15.63
N PRO A 69 15.07 -5.56 15.87
CA PRO A 69 16.02 -4.47 15.68
C PRO A 69 15.88 -3.84 14.30
N GLU A 70 15.93 -2.52 14.25
CA GLU A 70 15.80 -1.79 12.98
C GLU A 70 17.00 -2.01 12.06
N VAL A 71 16.73 -1.97 10.75
CA VAL A 71 17.75 -2.10 9.71
C VAL A 71 18.05 -0.78 9.01
N TYR A 72 17.20 0.23 9.21
CA TYR A 72 17.36 1.57 8.65
C TYR A 72 16.47 2.58 9.38
N ARG A 73 16.89 3.84 9.43
CA ARG A 73 16.06 4.98 9.89
C ARG A 73 16.42 6.27 9.17
N ILE A 74 15.47 7.19 9.15
CA ILE A 74 15.70 8.63 8.98
C ILE A 74 15.28 9.30 10.29
N GLY A 75 16.04 10.27 10.76
CA GLY A 75 15.80 10.99 12.01
C GLY A 75 16.98 10.95 12.96
N SER A 76 16.77 11.33 14.21
CA SER A 76 17.79 11.37 15.27
C SER A 76 17.72 10.14 16.20
N GLY A 77 18.54 10.11 17.23
CA GLY A 77 18.64 9.02 18.19
C GLY A 77 19.50 7.86 17.71
N GLY A 78 19.78 6.93 18.61
CA GLY A 78 20.50 5.69 18.31
C GLY A 78 19.56 4.59 17.77
N PRO A 79 20.15 3.46 17.31
CA PRO A 79 19.35 2.32 16.86
C PRO A 79 18.39 1.81 17.93
N ASN A 80 17.14 1.60 17.55
CA ASN A 80 16.04 1.16 18.44
C ASN A 80 15.72 2.13 19.61
N GLU A 81 16.05 3.41 19.44
CA GLU A 81 15.65 4.49 20.32
C GLU A 81 14.62 5.40 19.63
N THR A 82 13.98 6.26 20.41
CA THR A 82 13.09 7.32 19.88
C THR A 82 13.85 8.36 19.08
N GLY A 83 13.12 9.27 18.38
CA GLY A 83 13.71 10.37 17.60
C GLY A 83 13.83 10.07 16.10
N TRP A 84 13.34 8.93 15.65
CA TRP A 84 13.23 8.62 14.23
C TRP A 84 12.01 9.33 13.59
N ASP A 85 12.13 9.65 12.31
CA ASP A 85 11.03 10.16 11.49
C ASP A 85 10.42 9.04 10.63
N VAL A 86 11.26 8.16 10.07
CA VAL A 86 10.89 6.93 9.38
C VAL A 86 11.77 5.80 9.89
N ARG A 87 11.19 4.64 10.14
CA ARG A 87 11.91 3.50 10.71
C ARG A 87 11.63 2.21 9.94
N VAL A 88 12.65 1.39 9.70
CA VAL A 88 12.52 0.13 8.97
C VAL A 88 12.96 -1.04 9.85
N VAL A 89 12.09 -2.03 9.95
CA VAL A 89 12.33 -3.25 10.74
C VAL A 89 12.07 -4.49 9.89
N PRO A 90 12.75 -5.62 10.15
CA PRO A 90 12.38 -6.91 9.56
C PRO A 90 10.95 -7.28 9.94
N ASN A 91 10.20 -7.87 9.02
CA ASN A 91 8.85 -8.33 9.31
C ASN A 91 8.89 -9.62 10.14
N LEU A 92 8.20 -9.65 11.30
CA LEU A 92 8.08 -10.86 12.14
C LEU A 92 7.38 -12.03 11.46
N TYR A 93 6.55 -11.74 10.46
CA TYR A 93 5.75 -12.73 9.71
C TYR A 93 6.06 -12.64 8.21
N PRO A 94 7.29 -12.99 7.79
CA PRO A 94 7.77 -12.73 6.44
C PRO A 94 7.02 -13.55 5.37
N ILE A 95 6.85 -12.96 4.19
CA ILE A 95 6.33 -13.63 2.98
C ILE A 95 7.49 -14.23 2.19
N THR A 96 8.61 -13.51 2.16
CA THR A 96 9.85 -13.85 1.44
C THR A 96 11.01 -13.86 2.42
N ASP A 97 12.17 -14.33 2.00
CA ASP A 97 13.34 -14.37 2.88
C ASP A 97 13.84 -12.96 3.29
N ILE A 98 13.64 -11.96 2.42
CA ILE A 98 13.84 -10.54 2.74
C ILE A 98 12.48 -9.87 2.71
N HIS A 99 12.00 -9.48 3.89
CA HIS A 99 10.72 -8.80 4.07
C HIS A 99 10.86 -7.75 5.17
N GLU A 100 10.71 -6.49 4.82
CA GLU A 100 10.85 -5.34 5.71
C GLU A 100 9.51 -4.62 5.87
N VAL A 101 9.30 -4.00 7.03
CA VAL A 101 8.21 -3.07 7.32
C VAL A 101 8.82 -1.68 7.42
N ILE A 102 8.26 -0.74 6.68
CA ILE A 102 8.66 0.67 6.66
C ILE A 102 7.57 1.45 7.39
N ILE A 103 7.86 1.90 8.60
CA ILE A 103 6.95 2.65 9.47
C ILE A 103 7.03 4.12 9.05
N HIS A 104 5.91 4.71 8.66
CA HIS A 104 5.87 5.99 7.97
C HIS A 104 6.12 7.21 8.86
N SER A 105 5.78 7.13 10.14
CA SER A 105 5.97 8.21 11.11
C SER A 105 5.96 7.65 12.52
N PRO A 106 6.41 8.42 13.53
CA PRO A 106 6.31 8.03 14.95
C PRO A 106 4.87 7.98 15.49
N SER A 107 3.93 8.64 14.79
CA SER A 107 2.51 8.74 15.15
C SER A 107 1.66 7.85 14.26
N ASP A 108 0.55 7.33 14.80
CA ASP A 108 -0.43 6.52 14.09
C ASP A 108 -1.66 7.32 13.64
N THR A 109 -1.60 8.67 13.68
CA THR A 109 -2.74 9.54 13.42
C THR A 109 -2.89 9.97 11.98
N ASP A 110 -1.77 10.19 11.27
CA ASP A 110 -1.77 10.84 9.96
C ASP A 110 -1.36 9.85 8.87
N ASP A 111 -2.21 9.68 7.86
CA ASP A 111 -1.93 8.93 6.66
C ASP A 111 -1.13 9.77 5.63
N ILE A 112 -0.59 9.16 4.58
CA ILE A 112 0.29 9.83 3.61
C ILE A 112 -0.34 11.12 3.06
N GLU A 113 -1.63 11.11 2.77
CA GLU A 113 -2.34 12.27 2.25
C GLU A 113 -2.46 13.44 3.24
N GLU A 114 -2.30 13.19 4.53
CA GLU A 114 -2.42 14.17 5.61
C GLU A 114 -1.07 14.63 6.16
N MET A 115 -0.01 13.82 5.97
CA MET A 115 1.35 14.15 6.41
C MET A 115 1.91 15.41 5.74
N SER A 116 2.93 16.02 6.34
CA SER A 116 3.71 17.07 5.68
C SER A 116 4.45 16.52 4.45
N LEU A 117 4.67 17.37 3.43
CA LEU A 117 5.44 16.97 2.24
C LEU A 117 6.86 16.50 2.61
N ASP A 118 7.48 17.10 3.61
CA ASP A 118 8.80 16.68 4.12
C ASP A 118 8.75 15.24 4.65
N GLN A 119 7.73 14.90 5.44
CA GLN A 119 7.56 13.54 5.95
C GLN A 119 7.33 12.53 4.83
N VAL A 120 6.48 12.84 3.86
CA VAL A 120 6.25 11.97 2.70
C VAL A 120 7.52 11.83 1.85
N THR A 121 8.30 12.90 1.70
CA THR A 121 9.61 12.85 1.03
C THR A 121 10.57 11.89 1.75
N LYS A 122 10.63 11.90 3.09
CA LYS A 122 11.43 10.96 3.88
C LYS A 122 10.99 9.52 3.68
N ILE A 123 9.67 9.26 3.56
CA ILE A 123 9.14 7.92 3.27
C ILE A 123 9.65 7.44 1.91
N PHE A 124 9.54 8.25 0.85
CA PHE A 124 10.00 7.87 -0.49
C PHE A 124 11.53 7.80 -0.59
N THR A 125 12.26 8.62 0.17
CA THR A 125 13.71 8.48 0.35
C THR A 125 14.04 7.10 0.92
N THR A 126 13.34 6.70 1.98
CA THR A 126 13.50 5.37 2.60
C THR A 126 13.19 4.25 1.60
N TYR A 127 12.12 4.36 0.81
CA TYR A 127 11.78 3.38 -0.22
C TYR A 127 12.92 3.20 -1.22
N ARG A 128 13.45 4.30 -1.77
CA ARG A 128 14.56 4.28 -2.71
C ARG A 128 15.81 3.67 -2.10
N ASP A 129 16.18 4.08 -0.90
CA ASP A 129 17.40 3.62 -0.25
C ASP A 129 17.31 2.14 0.12
N ARG A 130 16.15 1.67 0.58
CA ARG A 130 15.91 0.24 0.82
C ARG A 130 15.82 -0.56 -0.46
N TYR A 131 15.27 0.01 -1.55
CA TYR A 131 15.33 -0.60 -2.87
C TYR A 131 16.77 -0.82 -3.30
N ARG A 132 17.62 0.22 -3.24
CA ARG A 132 19.05 0.15 -3.58
C ARG A 132 19.80 -0.90 -2.76
N ALA A 133 19.52 -0.97 -1.46
CA ALA A 133 20.17 -1.93 -0.57
C ALA A 133 19.83 -3.39 -0.89
N ASN A 134 18.70 -3.65 -1.52
CA ASN A 134 18.21 -5.01 -1.77
C ASN A 134 18.14 -5.42 -3.26
N GLN A 135 18.40 -4.50 -4.21
CA GLN A 135 18.21 -4.73 -5.65
C GLN A 135 19.06 -5.87 -6.25
N ASP A 136 20.21 -6.18 -5.65
CA ASP A 136 21.09 -7.27 -6.11
C ASP A 136 20.63 -8.63 -5.58
N SER A 137 19.71 -8.67 -4.61
CA SER A 137 19.17 -9.91 -4.02
C SER A 137 17.98 -10.47 -4.78
N GLY A 138 17.39 -9.71 -5.72
CA GLY A 138 16.23 -10.12 -6.50
C GLY A 138 15.38 -8.96 -6.96
N GLN A 139 14.11 -9.25 -7.27
CA GLN A 139 13.12 -8.27 -7.68
C GLN A 139 12.52 -7.60 -6.44
N VAL A 140 12.86 -6.34 -6.21
CA VAL A 140 12.37 -5.58 -5.05
C VAL A 140 10.99 -5.02 -5.35
N MET A 141 10.01 -5.39 -4.54
CA MET A 141 8.66 -4.84 -4.58
C MET A 141 8.35 -4.10 -3.29
N ILE A 142 7.94 -2.84 -3.41
CA ILE A 142 7.45 -2.02 -2.31
C ILE A 142 5.95 -1.86 -2.46
N PHE A 143 5.19 -2.08 -1.39
CA PHE A 143 3.74 -1.96 -1.41
C PHE A 143 3.18 -1.46 -0.08
N CYS A 144 2.04 -0.83 -0.14
CA CYS A 144 1.25 -0.40 1.01
C CYS A 144 -0.12 -1.06 1.00
N ASN A 145 -0.57 -1.45 2.18
CA ASN A 145 -1.95 -1.83 2.43
C ASN A 145 -2.52 -0.85 3.45
N HIS A 146 -3.39 0.05 3.01
CA HIS A 146 -4.03 1.04 3.86
C HIS A 146 -5.46 0.62 4.19
N GLY A 147 -5.75 0.47 5.49
CA GLY A 147 -7.03 0.00 6.00
C GLY A 147 -7.19 -1.53 6.01
N LEU A 148 -8.04 -2.02 6.92
CA LEU A 148 -8.28 -3.48 7.12
C LEU A 148 -8.80 -4.15 5.87
N GLY A 149 -9.72 -3.52 5.14
CA GLY A 149 -10.29 -4.03 3.88
C GLY A 149 -9.26 -4.17 2.75
N ALA A 150 -8.14 -3.45 2.83
CA ALA A 150 -7.00 -3.58 1.92
C ALA A 150 -5.95 -4.57 2.42
N GLY A 151 -6.15 -5.23 3.56
CA GLY A 151 -5.25 -6.23 4.12
C GLY A 151 -4.16 -5.69 5.05
N ALA A 152 -4.31 -4.47 5.58
CA ALA A 152 -3.49 -3.98 6.66
C ALA A 152 -3.72 -4.80 7.94
N SER A 153 -2.65 -5.11 8.67
CA SER A 153 -2.72 -5.84 9.96
C SER A 153 -2.74 -4.89 11.14
N LEU A 154 -2.22 -3.69 10.98
CA LEU A 154 -2.16 -2.62 11.98
C LEU A 154 -2.67 -1.32 11.35
N LYS A 155 -3.30 -0.48 12.17
CA LYS A 155 -3.80 0.82 11.75
C LYS A 155 -2.65 1.81 11.50
N HIS A 156 -1.56 1.72 12.28
CA HIS A 156 -0.41 2.61 12.14
C HIS A 156 0.13 2.62 10.70
N PRO A 157 0.25 3.77 10.05
CA PRO A 157 0.64 3.85 8.64
C PRO A 157 2.00 3.24 8.38
N HIS A 158 2.04 2.27 7.49
CA HIS A 158 3.25 1.55 7.13
C HIS A 158 3.18 0.95 5.73
N SER A 159 4.33 0.74 5.14
CA SER A 159 4.51 -0.01 3.91
C SER A 159 5.41 -1.21 4.11
N GLN A 160 5.53 -2.04 3.11
CA GLN A 160 6.34 -3.24 3.16
C GLN A 160 7.24 -3.32 1.93
N LEU A 161 8.43 -3.86 2.12
CA LEU A 161 9.35 -4.22 1.06
C LEU A 161 9.58 -5.72 1.10
N VAL A 162 9.47 -6.37 -0.06
CA VAL A 162 9.81 -7.79 -0.23
C VAL A 162 10.78 -7.95 -1.39
N VAL A 163 11.59 -9.00 -1.33
CA VAL A 163 12.45 -9.41 -2.44
C VAL A 163 11.97 -10.75 -2.97
N VAL A 164 11.61 -10.79 -4.24
CA VAL A 164 11.17 -11.99 -4.93
C VAL A 164 12.36 -12.53 -5.76
N PRO A 165 12.65 -13.85 -5.72
CA PRO A 165 13.72 -14.44 -6.51
C PRO A 165 13.58 -14.14 -8.00
N ASN A 166 14.71 -13.89 -8.71
CA ASN A 166 14.72 -13.56 -10.13
C ASN A 166 14.17 -14.68 -11.03
N GLN A 167 14.13 -15.92 -10.53
CA GLN A 167 13.57 -17.07 -11.25
C GLN A 167 12.04 -17.00 -11.39
N ILE A 168 11.39 -16.16 -10.58
CA ILE A 168 9.95 -15.93 -10.64
C ILE A 168 9.73 -14.74 -11.55
N ASN A 169 9.08 -14.96 -12.69
CA ASN A 169 8.75 -13.85 -13.58
C ASN A 169 7.57 -13.05 -13.00
N LEU A 170 7.83 -11.79 -12.63
CA LEU A 170 6.82 -10.81 -12.23
C LEU A 170 6.46 -9.87 -13.39
N ASP A 171 7.18 -9.91 -14.50
CA ASP A 171 6.97 -9.06 -15.66
C ASP A 171 5.70 -9.48 -16.38
N ALA A 172 4.67 -8.69 -16.23
CA ALA A 172 3.38 -8.91 -16.85
C ALA A 172 2.93 -7.74 -17.76
N VAL A 173 3.69 -6.64 -17.80
CA VAL A 173 3.22 -5.41 -18.44
C VAL A 173 4.33 -4.79 -19.28
N GLU A 174 4.17 -4.79 -20.59
CA GLU A 174 4.90 -3.88 -21.47
C GLU A 174 4.36 -2.46 -21.31
N MET A 175 5.17 -1.47 -21.68
CA MET A 175 4.78 -0.07 -21.55
C MET A 175 3.60 0.26 -22.45
N GLU A 176 2.50 0.62 -21.85
CA GLU A 176 1.33 1.18 -22.51
C GLU A 176 1.44 2.70 -22.67
N PRO A 177 0.76 3.29 -23.67
CA PRO A 177 0.67 4.74 -23.78
C PRO A 177 0.02 5.32 -22.51
N MET A 178 0.54 6.48 -22.06
CA MET A 178 -0.02 7.20 -20.91
C MET A 178 -1.21 8.02 -21.36
N ASN A 179 -2.39 7.38 -21.44
CA ASN A 179 -3.66 8.01 -21.77
C ASN A 179 -4.36 8.52 -20.51
N ASN A 180 -5.38 9.35 -20.68
CA ASN A 180 -6.21 9.87 -19.58
C ASN A 180 -5.36 10.52 -18.47
N ILE A 181 -4.47 11.43 -18.88
CA ILE A 181 -3.58 12.16 -17.96
C ILE A 181 -4.43 12.98 -17.01
N ILE A 182 -4.20 12.83 -15.70
CA ILE A 182 -4.79 13.63 -14.63
C ILE A 182 -3.98 14.92 -14.49
N GLU A 183 -2.66 14.78 -14.29
CA GLU A 183 -1.77 15.92 -14.08
C GLU A 183 -0.34 15.61 -14.52
N GLU A 184 0.33 16.63 -15.10
CA GLU A 184 1.75 16.59 -15.40
C GLU A 184 2.52 17.44 -14.38
N HIS A 185 3.37 16.77 -13.61
CA HIS A 185 4.32 17.40 -12.70
C HIS A 185 5.67 17.62 -13.38
N VAL A 186 6.68 18.11 -12.64
CA VAL A 186 8.00 18.37 -13.21
C VAL A 186 8.62 17.10 -13.78
N ASN A 187 8.69 16.03 -12.97
CA ASN A 187 9.37 14.79 -13.35
C ASN A 187 8.42 13.62 -13.59
N PHE A 188 7.16 13.72 -13.13
CA PHE A 188 6.20 12.63 -13.15
C PHE A 188 4.90 12.98 -13.84
N ILE A 189 4.13 11.94 -14.20
CA ILE A 189 2.78 12.05 -14.76
C ILE A 189 1.87 11.15 -13.94
N SER A 190 0.70 11.66 -13.52
CA SER A 190 -0.40 10.86 -12.98
C SER A 190 -1.49 10.67 -14.03
N TYR A 191 -1.99 9.43 -14.18
CA TYR A 191 -2.95 9.08 -15.22
C TYR A 191 -3.81 7.88 -14.83
N CYS A 192 -4.97 7.72 -15.49
CA CYS A 192 -5.81 6.53 -15.40
C CYS A 192 -5.61 5.69 -16.68
N PRO A 193 -4.90 4.54 -16.62
CA PRO A 193 -4.68 3.74 -17.83
C PRO A 193 -6.01 3.23 -18.42
N ASP A 194 -6.09 3.09 -19.75
CA ASP A 194 -7.29 2.59 -20.44
C ASP A 194 -7.74 1.21 -19.95
N PHE A 195 -6.79 0.41 -19.42
CA PHE A 195 -7.02 -0.92 -18.86
C PHE A 195 -7.15 -0.91 -17.32
N SER A 196 -7.48 0.23 -16.70
CA SER A 196 -7.74 0.33 -15.26
C SER A 196 -8.73 -0.74 -14.81
N GLN A 197 -8.38 -1.49 -13.77
CA GLN A 197 -9.17 -2.61 -13.25
C GLN A 197 -10.11 -2.20 -12.12
N TRP A 198 -9.93 -1.00 -11.59
CA TRP A 198 -10.64 -0.49 -10.42
C TRP A 198 -11.14 0.93 -10.67
N PRO A 199 -12.31 1.32 -10.12
CA PRO A 199 -12.75 2.71 -10.15
C PRO A 199 -11.69 3.63 -9.56
N PHE A 200 -11.38 4.73 -10.25
CA PHE A 200 -10.39 5.72 -9.84
C PHE A 200 -8.98 5.16 -9.59
N GLU A 201 -8.61 4.09 -10.28
CA GLU A 201 -7.25 3.58 -10.30
C GLU A 201 -6.32 4.62 -10.94
N VAL A 202 -5.22 4.96 -10.25
CA VAL A 202 -4.24 5.94 -10.71
C VAL A 202 -2.86 5.31 -10.79
N TRP A 203 -2.16 5.59 -11.89
CA TRP A 203 -0.75 5.29 -12.07
C TRP A 203 0.06 6.57 -12.07
N ILE A 204 1.23 6.51 -11.45
CA ILE A 204 2.22 7.58 -11.43
C ILE A 204 3.49 7.02 -12.03
N ALA A 205 3.99 7.64 -13.10
CA ALA A 205 5.19 7.19 -13.80
C ALA A 205 6.14 8.36 -14.09
N PRO A 206 7.47 8.11 -14.14
CA PRO A 206 8.43 9.13 -14.54
C PRO A 206 8.25 9.49 -16.02
N LYS A 207 8.45 10.76 -16.35
CA LYS A 207 8.52 11.26 -17.74
C LYS A 207 9.71 10.67 -18.49
N VAL A 208 10.84 10.49 -17.79
CA VAL A 208 12.05 9.87 -18.34
C VAL A 208 11.96 8.36 -18.19
N LYS A 209 11.92 7.69 -19.33
CA LYS A 209 11.79 6.22 -19.43
C LYS A 209 13.13 5.50 -19.26
N GLY A 210 13.07 4.19 -19.02
CA GLY A 210 14.27 3.31 -18.96
C GLY A 210 14.90 3.21 -17.59
N LYS A 211 14.43 3.97 -16.58
CA LYS A 211 14.95 3.95 -15.22
C LYS A 211 14.22 2.92 -14.34
N ARG A 212 14.91 2.42 -13.32
CA ARG A 212 14.33 1.69 -12.19
C ARG A 212 14.04 2.66 -11.04
N PHE A 213 13.20 2.27 -10.10
CA PHE A 213 12.86 3.11 -8.94
C PHE A 213 14.08 3.52 -8.12
N GLY A 214 15.06 2.63 -7.94
CA GLY A 214 16.30 2.97 -7.25
C GLY A 214 17.13 4.09 -7.90
N GLU A 215 16.83 4.49 -9.13
CA GLU A 215 17.54 5.57 -9.85
C GLU A 215 16.87 6.94 -9.70
N VAL A 216 15.78 7.05 -8.93
CA VAL A 216 15.16 8.33 -8.56
C VAL A 216 16.19 9.17 -7.78
N THR A 217 16.36 10.44 -8.16
CA THR A 217 17.33 11.33 -7.53
C THR A 217 16.76 12.06 -6.31
N ASP A 218 17.63 12.70 -5.52
CA ASP A 218 17.19 13.48 -4.35
C ASP A 218 16.31 14.67 -4.75
N GLU A 219 16.56 15.25 -5.92
CA GLU A 219 15.80 16.38 -6.47
C GLU A 219 14.42 15.92 -6.99
N GLU A 220 14.30 14.68 -7.45
CA GLU A 220 13.04 14.10 -7.94
C GLU A 220 12.11 13.65 -6.79
N LEU A 221 12.64 13.31 -5.61
CA LEU A 221 11.86 12.75 -4.50
C LEU A 221 10.76 13.67 -3.96
N PRO A 222 10.97 14.98 -3.75
CA PRO A 222 9.89 15.87 -3.31
C PRO A 222 8.76 15.98 -4.34
N ASP A 223 9.07 15.96 -5.63
CA ASP A 223 8.09 15.98 -6.71
C ASP A 223 7.27 14.67 -6.68
N LEU A 224 7.92 13.50 -6.56
CA LEU A 224 7.24 12.20 -6.42
C LEU A 224 6.32 12.16 -5.19
N ALA A 225 6.81 12.62 -4.04
CA ALA A 225 6.03 12.67 -2.80
C ALA A 225 4.76 13.54 -2.98
N GLY A 226 4.90 14.72 -3.61
CA GLY A 226 3.79 15.62 -3.90
C GLY A 226 2.76 15.00 -4.84
N VAL A 227 3.20 14.37 -5.92
CA VAL A 227 2.32 13.69 -6.89
C VAL A 227 1.51 12.57 -6.25
N VAL A 228 2.15 11.74 -5.41
CA VAL A 228 1.46 10.63 -4.73
C VAL A 228 0.45 11.16 -3.72
N GLN A 229 0.85 12.15 -2.92
CA GLN A 229 -0.02 12.77 -1.92
C GLN A 229 -1.24 13.42 -2.59
N ASP A 230 -1.04 14.16 -3.68
CA ASP A 230 -2.11 14.80 -4.42
C ASP A 230 -3.06 13.77 -5.06
N ALA A 231 -2.53 12.71 -5.66
CA ALA A 231 -3.35 11.63 -6.22
C ALA A 231 -4.22 10.97 -5.14
N LEU A 232 -3.68 10.66 -3.95
CA LEU A 232 -4.44 10.07 -2.85
C LEU A 232 -5.55 11.01 -2.37
N LYS A 233 -5.27 12.32 -2.20
CA LYS A 233 -6.27 13.33 -1.85
C LYS A 233 -7.41 13.41 -2.88
N LYS A 234 -7.06 13.44 -4.17
CA LYS A 234 -8.05 13.50 -5.26
C LYS A 234 -8.93 12.25 -5.29
N ILE A 235 -8.35 11.05 -5.13
CA ILE A 235 -9.09 9.80 -5.08
C ILE A 235 -10.02 9.78 -3.86
N ASN A 236 -9.52 10.15 -2.67
CA ASN A 236 -10.33 10.21 -1.45
C ASN A 236 -11.51 11.17 -1.63
N THR A 237 -11.27 12.36 -2.17
CA THR A 237 -12.32 13.35 -2.47
C THR A 237 -13.36 12.78 -3.44
N ALA A 238 -12.90 12.12 -4.53
CA ALA A 238 -13.78 11.54 -5.53
C ALA A 238 -14.67 10.42 -4.94
N LEU A 239 -14.10 9.54 -4.12
CA LEU A 239 -14.84 8.43 -3.50
C LEU A 239 -15.76 8.88 -2.37
N SER A 240 -15.47 10.03 -1.75
CA SER A 240 -16.32 10.62 -0.69
C SER A 240 -17.49 11.43 -1.24
N ASP A 241 -17.51 11.73 -2.55
CA ASP A 241 -18.59 12.47 -3.18
C ASP A 241 -19.86 11.59 -3.29
N PRO A 242 -21.02 12.04 -2.80
CA PRO A 242 -22.29 11.32 -2.90
C PRO A 242 -22.68 10.93 -4.33
N MET A 243 -22.28 11.69 -5.37
CA MET A 243 -22.50 11.35 -6.76
C MET A 243 -21.76 10.08 -7.18
N ASN A 244 -20.70 9.72 -6.49
CA ASN A 244 -19.88 8.54 -6.73
C ASN A 244 -20.19 7.38 -5.78
N ALA A 245 -21.26 7.44 -4.99
CA ALA A 245 -21.63 6.40 -4.03
C ALA A 245 -21.74 5.00 -4.65
N ALA A 246 -22.08 4.90 -5.95
CA ALA A 246 -22.10 3.63 -6.67
C ALA A 246 -20.71 2.99 -6.82
N PHE A 247 -19.64 3.79 -6.75
CA PHE A 247 -18.27 3.36 -6.90
C PHE A 247 -17.54 3.15 -5.58
N ASN A 248 -18.17 3.48 -4.45
CA ASN A 248 -17.58 3.30 -3.12
C ASN A 248 -18.56 2.58 -2.20
N ARG A 249 -18.18 1.39 -1.75
CA ARG A 249 -18.96 0.57 -0.80
C ARG A 249 -18.37 0.57 0.61
N GLU A 250 -17.28 1.30 0.81
CA GLU A 250 -16.55 1.35 2.07
C GLU A 250 -16.84 2.69 2.80
N GLU A 251 -16.92 2.64 4.13
CA GLU A 251 -17.10 3.84 4.95
C GLU A 251 -15.85 4.72 5.02
N HIS A 252 -14.68 4.10 4.85
CA HIS A 252 -13.39 4.76 4.95
C HIS A 252 -12.62 4.62 3.64
N PHE A 253 -11.73 5.57 3.38
CA PHE A 253 -10.82 5.48 2.25
C PHE A 253 -9.80 4.37 2.48
N ILE A 254 -9.92 3.28 1.73
CA ILE A 254 -9.02 2.13 1.78
C ILE A 254 -8.40 1.89 0.42
N TYR A 255 -7.11 1.64 0.41
CA TYR A 255 -6.36 1.46 -0.83
C TYR A 255 -5.16 0.52 -0.67
N ASN A 256 -4.69 0.01 -1.79
CA ASN A 256 -3.35 -0.53 -1.93
C ASN A 256 -2.57 0.34 -2.91
N TYR A 257 -1.27 0.45 -2.71
CA TYR A 257 -0.37 0.82 -3.80
C TYR A 257 0.84 -0.08 -3.83
N TYR A 258 1.49 -0.13 -4.99
CA TYR A 258 2.78 -0.78 -5.14
C TYR A 258 3.64 -0.06 -6.18
N ILE A 259 4.96 -0.22 -6.04
CA ILE A 259 5.95 0.26 -7.00
C ILE A 259 6.42 -0.94 -7.82
N TYR A 260 6.27 -0.85 -9.14
CA TYR A 260 6.73 -1.87 -10.07
C TYR A 260 8.26 -1.99 -10.04
N HIS A 261 8.77 -3.21 -9.98
CA HIS A 261 10.16 -3.52 -9.70
C HIS A 261 11.12 -3.30 -10.88
N GLY A 262 10.61 -3.29 -12.12
CA GLY A 262 11.39 -3.32 -13.35
C GLY A 262 11.82 -1.95 -13.87
N LYS A 263 12.43 -1.94 -15.07
CA LYS A 263 12.63 -0.73 -15.86
C LYS A 263 11.30 -0.14 -16.26
N ASN A 264 11.25 1.20 -16.43
CA ASN A 264 10.00 1.93 -16.63
C ASN A 264 9.04 1.73 -15.44
N TRP A 265 9.59 1.86 -14.24
CA TRP A 265 8.83 1.73 -13.02
C TRP A 265 7.63 2.68 -12.98
N PHE A 266 6.61 2.29 -12.28
CA PHE A 266 5.44 3.10 -11.96
C PHE A 266 4.96 2.79 -10.55
N LEU A 267 4.26 3.73 -9.95
CA LEU A 267 3.49 3.51 -8.72
C LEU A 267 2.02 3.40 -9.12
N ARG A 268 1.40 2.28 -8.77
CA ARG A 268 -0.02 2.02 -9.02
C ARG A 268 -0.80 2.15 -7.72
N ILE A 269 -1.79 3.04 -7.69
CA ILE A 269 -2.74 3.21 -6.59
C ILE A 269 -4.03 2.49 -6.96
N ILE A 270 -4.48 1.61 -6.08
CA ILE A 270 -5.68 0.78 -6.26
C ILE A 270 -6.66 1.09 -5.13
N PRO A 271 -7.68 1.91 -5.35
CA PRO A 271 -8.76 2.07 -4.40
C PRO A 271 -9.50 0.74 -4.21
N ARG A 272 -9.77 0.37 -2.95
CA ARG A 272 -10.45 -0.89 -2.63
C ARG A 272 -11.95 -0.71 -2.46
N SER A 273 -12.52 0.13 -3.26
CA SER A 273 -13.93 0.56 -3.23
C SER A 273 -14.93 -0.52 -3.69
N ILE A 274 -14.46 -1.54 -4.41
CA ILE A 274 -15.26 -2.69 -4.86
C ILE A 274 -14.53 -4.00 -4.56
N HIS A 275 -15.25 -5.12 -4.60
CA HIS A 275 -14.69 -6.46 -4.42
C HIS A 275 -14.79 -7.28 -5.70
N ARG A 276 -13.78 -8.10 -5.98
CA ARG A 276 -13.84 -9.11 -7.04
C ARG A 276 -14.76 -10.25 -6.62
N ALA A 277 -15.62 -10.68 -7.54
CA ALA A 277 -16.57 -11.76 -7.32
C ALA A 277 -16.23 -12.99 -8.20
N GLY A 278 -17.18 -13.94 -8.29
CA GLY A 278 -16.95 -15.22 -8.94
C GLY A 278 -16.53 -15.14 -10.41
N PHE A 279 -17.03 -14.16 -11.15
CA PHE A 279 -16.65 -13.96 -12.56
C PHE A 279 -15.16 -13.62 -12.71
N GLU A 280 -14.69 -12.59 -11.99
CA GLU A 280 -13.30 -12.16 -12.03
C GLU A 280 -12.34 -13.22 -11.49
N LEU A 281 -12.75 -13.94 -10.44
CA LEU A 281 -11.95 -15.02 -9.87
C LEU A 281 -11.88 -16.23 -10.82
N GLY A 282 -12.98 -16.56 -11.51
CA GLY A 282 -13.05 -17.70 -12.40
C GLY A 282 -12.41 -17.48 -13.77
N THR A 283 -12.46 -16.25 -14.28
CA THR A 283 -11.96 -15.91 -15.62
C THR A 283 -10.61 -15.21 -15.62
N GLY A 284 -10.22 -14.57 -14.50
CA GLY A 284 -9.07 -13.68 -14.41
C GLY A 284 -9.29 -12.31 -15.06
N LEU A 285 -10.45 -12.07 -15.69
CA LEU A 285 -10.81 -10.76 -16.23
C LEU A 285 -11.24 -9.82 -15.10
N SER A 286 -11.08 -8.52 -15.31
CA SER A 286 -11.54 -7.50 -14.36
C SER A 286 -12.75 -6.76 -14.95
N VAL A 287 -13.77 -6.51 -14.11
CA VAL A 287 -14.90 -5.68 -14.48
C VAL A 287 -14.75 -4.34 -13.77
N ASN A 288 -14.38 -3.30 -14.51
CA ASN A 288 -14.36 -1.93 -14.01
C ASN A 288 -15.67 -1.24 -14.38
N ILE A 289 -16.36 -0.74 -13.36
CA ILE A 289 -17.66 -0.05 -13.54
C ILE A 289 -17.48 1.47 -13.77
N MET A 290 -16.24 1.97 -13.78
CA MET A 290 -15.89 3.35 -14.04
C MET A 290 -15.01 3.42 -15.31
N ASP A 291 -15.44 4.19 -16.30
CA ASP A 291 -14.63 4.47 -17.48
C ASP A 291 -13.37 5.27 -17.08
N PRO A 292 -12.16 4.85 -17.49
CA PRO A 292 -10.91 5.53 -17.11
C PRO A 292 -10.83 6.99 -17.56
N THR A 293 -11.43 7.34 -18.72
CA THR A 293 -11.49 8.73 -19.19
C THR A 293 -12.34 9.58 -18.27
N MET A 294 -13.49 9.07 -17.86
CA MET A 294 -14.36 9.76 -16.90
C MET A 294 -13.69 9.87 -15.53
N ALA A 295 -13.00 8.83 -15.08
CA ALA A 295 -12.24 8.86 -13.83
C ALA A 295 -11.17 9.96 -13.86
N ALA A 296 -10.39 10.04 -14.92
CA ALA A 296 -9.35 11.07 -15.08
C ALA A 296 -9.95 12.49 -15.13
N GLU A 297 -11.05 12.69 -15.85
CA GLU A 297 -11.75 13.98 -15.89
C GLU A 297 -12.25 14.41 -14.51
N TRP A 298 -12.76 13.46 -13.73
CA TRP A 298 -13.18 13.69 -12.36
C TRP A 298 -12.00 14.13 -11.46
N LEU A 299 -10.92 13.37 -11.50
CA LEU A 299 -9.72 13.62 -10.70
C LEU A 299 -9.00 14.93 -11.08
N LYS A 300 -9.12 15.39 -12.33
CA LYS A 300 -8.64 16.71 -12.78
C LYS A 300 -9.40 17.86 -12.13
N ARG A 301 -10.70 17.74 -12.04
CA ARG A 301 -11.58 18.86 -11.64
C ARG A 301 -11.65 19.07 -10.14
N GLY A 302 -11.31 18.07 -9.34
CA GLY A 302 -11.38 18.12 -7.86
C GLY A 302 -12.79 18.29 -7.27
N LYS A 303 -13.77 18.64 -8.11
CA LYS A 303 -15.24 18.65 -7.91
C LYS A 303 -15.89 18.70 -9.27
N LEU A 304 -17.00 18.00 -9.47
CA LEU A 304 -17.89 18.31 -10.58
C LEU A 304 -18.46 19.72 -10.36
N ALA A 305 -18.40 20.56 -11.41
CA ALA A 305 -19.03 21.88 -11.45
C ALA A 305 -20.55 21.74 -11.42
#